data_b7d2a05101d3f9214065c6ee5ce40bce
#
_entry.id   b7d2a05101d3f9214065c6ee5ce40bce
#
_cell.length_a   1.000
_cell.length_b   1.000
_cell.length_c   1.000
_cell.angle_alpha   90.00
_cell.angle_beta   90.00
_cell.angle_gamma   90.00
#
_symmetry.space_group_name_H-M   'P 1'
#
loop_
_entity.id
_entity.type
_entity.pdbx_description
1 polymer ?
#
loop_
_entity_poly.entity_id
_entity_poly.type
_entity_poly.pdbx_seq_one_letter_code
_entity_poly.pdbx_strand_id
1 'polypeptide(L)'
;MLLPWSWGYDKPDNIDDLYRLVGSVLTTFLLIIQIYLRVAEAGNNALYAVHQKTYKVGCIPCMLYVASGGSLDWTLGDLGIPYSYGMELRDTGAYGFLLPPEQIIPTGEELWAFHLTVAREIIKEFVP
;
A
#
# COMPACT_ATOMS: atom_id res chain seq x y z
N MET A 1 0.00 -3.45 -5.41
CA MET A 1 0.21 -2.97 -4.03
C MET A 1 -1.10 -3.06 -3.27
N LEU A 2 -1.03 -3.51 -2.03
CA LEU A 2 -2.18 -3.86 -1.21
C LEU A 2 -2.30 -2.87 -0.05
N LEU A 3 -3.51 -2.37 0.17
CA LEU A 3 -3.87 -1.52 1.30
C LEU A 3 -4.42 -2.39 2.43
N PRO A 4 -4.34 -1.95 3.70
CA PRO A 4 -4.86 -2.67 4.85
C PRO A 4 -6.33 -3.08 4.74
N TRP A 5 -6.84 -3.78 5.75
CA TRP A 5 -8.14 -4.42 5.85
C TRP A 5 -8.30 -5.68 5.01
N SER A 6 -7.36 -6.60 5.19
CA SER A 6 -7.40 -7.90 4.52
C SER A 6 -8.48 -8.85 5.07
N TRP A 7 -8.95 -8.63 6.30
CA TRP A 7 -9.90 -9.49 6.99
C TRP A 7 -11.38 -9.24 6.67
N GLY A 8 -11.70 -8.15 5.95
CA GLY A 8 -13.07 -7.86 5.56
C GLY A 8 -13.21 -6.64 4.67
N TYR A 9 -14.45 -6.32 4.34
CA TYR A 9 -14.82 -5.12 3.58
C TYR A 9 -15.22 -3.97 4.52
N ASP A 10 -15.48 -4.28 5.79
CA ASP A 10 -15.85 -3.32 6.81
C ASP A 10 -14.61 -2.60 7.37
N LYS A 11 -14.80 -1.39 7.83
CA LYS A 11 -13.75 -0.60 8.48
C LYS A 11 -13.54 -1.06 9.91
N PRO A 12 -12.33 -0.96 10.48
CA PRO A 12 -12.14 -1.15 11.91
C PRO A 12 -12.85 -0.07 12.73
N ASP A 13 -13.34 -0.43 13.90
CA ASP A 13 -14.14 0.44 14.78
C ASP A 13 -13.38 1.70 15.22
N ASN A 14 -12.06 1.62 15.36
CA ASN A 14 -11.21 2.73 15.76
C ASN A 14 -10.92 3.75 14.66
N ILE A 15 -11.37 3.50 13.41
CA ILE A 15 -11.15 4.43 12.32
C ILE A 15 -11.94 5.73 12.54
N ASP A 16 -13.10 5.65 13.18
CA ASP A 16 -13.92 6.81 13.50
C ASP A 16 -13.31 7.69 14.61
N ASP A 17 -12.53 7.09 15.51
CA ASP A 17 -11.79 7.83 16.54
C ASP A 17 -10.58 8.58 15.94
N LEU A 18 -9.92 7.99 14.96
CA LEU A 18 -8.89 8.67 14.17
C LEU A 18 -9.45 9.89 13.42
N TYR A 19 -10.71 9.80 12.97
CA TYR A 19 -11.39 10.85 12.20
C TYR A 19 -11.99 11.96 13.08
N ARG A 20 -12.35 11.69 14.34
CA ARG A 20 -12.85 12.67 15.29
C ARG A 20 -11.84 13.77 15.64
N LEU A 21 -10.54 13.45 15.57
CA LEU A 21 -9.45 14.39 15.83
C LEU A 21 -9.27 15.46 14.75
N VAL A 22 -9.84 15.33 13.56
CA VAL A 22 -9.55 16.21 12.40
C VAL A 22 -10.77 16.95 11.84
N GLY A 23 -11.93 16.90 12.48
CA GLY A 23 -13.16 17.61 12.04
C GLY A 23 -13.80 17.00 10.79
N SER A 24 -15.06 17.16 10.58
CA SER A 24 -15.98 16.55 9.60
C SER A 24 -15.54 15.20 8.99
N VAL A 25 -16.05 14.15 9.56
CA VAL A 25 -15.73 12.72 9.35
C VAL A 25 -15.56 12.29 7.86
N LEU A 26 -16.45 12.73 6.99
CA LEU A 26 -16.46 12.25 5.60
C LEU A 26 -15.35 12.85 4.74
N THR A 27 -15.10 14.14 4.89
CA THR A 27 -14.08 14.86 4.09
C THR A 27 -12.67 14.40 4.45
N THR A 28 -12.41 14.19 5.74
CA THR A 28 -11.12 13.70 6.22
C THR A 28 -10.87 12.24 5.80
N PHE A 29 -11.87 11.40 5.82
CA PHE A 29 -11.78 10.02 5.35
C PHE A 29 -11.37 9.94 3.87
N LEU A 30 -12.06 10.70 3.02
CA LEU A 30 -11.76 10.76 1.60
C LEU A 30 -10.35 11.32 1.35
N LEU A 31 -9.95 12.33 2.13
CA LEU A 31 -8.62 12.92 2.03
C LEU A 31 -7.52 11.92 2.40
N ILE A 32 -7.68 11.18 3.49
CA ILE A 32 -6.71 10.16 3.91
C ILE A 32 -6.60 9.07 2.85
N ILE A 33 -7.70 8.53 2.36
CA ILE A 33 -7.67 7.55 1.26
C ILE A 33 -6.98 8.12 0.02
N GLN A 34 -7.24 9.36 -0.32
CA GLN A 34 -6.59 10.02 -1.47
C GLN A 34 -5.09 10.17 -1.25
N ILE A 35 -4.64 10.54 -0.06
CA ILE A 35 -3.21 10.61 0.28
C ILE A 35 -2.56 9.24 0.17
N TYR A 36 -3.18 8.21 0.73
CA TYR A 36 -2.71 6.84 0.63
C TYR A 36 -2.54 6.37 -0.80
N LEU A 37 -3.59 6.56 -1.60
CA LEU A 37 -3.57 6.18 -3.02
C LEU A 37 -2.53 6.99 -3.79
N ARG A 38 -2.44 8.29 -3.56
CA ARG A 38 -1.46 9.17 -4.21
C ARG A 38 -0.02 8.71 -3.94
N VAL A 39 0.32 8.42 -2.70
CA VAL A 39 1.66 7.94 -2.32
C VAL A 39 1.93 6.57 -2.96
N ALA A 40 0.95 5.70 -2.94
CA ALA A 40 1.02 4.39 -3.55
C ALA A 40 1.22 4.45 -5.07
N GLU A 41 0.46 5.30 -5.74
CA GLU A 41 0.55 5.50 -7.19
C GLU A 41 1.87 6.16 -7.59
N ALA A 42 2.36 7.12 -6.80
CA ALA A 42 3.68 7.71 -7.03
C ALA A 42 4.79 6.64 -6.98
N GLY A 43 4.75 5.77 -5.97
CA GLY A 43 5.67 4.62 -5.88
C GLY A 43 5.53 3.66 -7.06
N ASN A 44 4.31 3.34 -7.46
CA ASN A 44 4.03 2.46 -8.60
C ASN A 44 4.52 3.06 -9.93
N ASN A 45 4.37 4.36 -10.12
CA ASN A 45 4.90 5.05 -11.30
C ASN A 45 6.43 5.02 -11.35
N ALA A 46 7.10 5.19 -10.22
CA ALA A 46 8.54 5.08 -10.12
C ALA A 46 9.04 3.66 -10.40
N LEU A 47 8.36 2.65 -9.89
CA LEU A 47 8.61 1.25 -10.20
C LEU A 47 8.45 0.96 -11.70
N TYR A 48 7.33 1.42 -12.28
CA TYR A 48 7.07 1.26 -13.71
C TYR A 48 8.18 1.86 -14.59
N ALA A 49 8.74 3.00 -14.19
CA ALA A 49 9.78 3.69 -14.94
C ALA A 49 11.09 2.87 -15.06
N VAL A 50 11.32 1.90 -14.18
CA VAL A 50 12.54 1.05 -14.19
C VAL A 50 12.47 -0.01 -15.29
N HIS A 51 11.49 -0.90 -15.24
CA HIS A 51 11.37 -2.03 -16.17
C HIS A 51 9.98 -2.18 -16.80
N GLN A 52 9.15 -1.13 -16.73
CA GLN A 52 7.81 -1.07 -17.32
C GLN A 52 6.86 -2.18 -16.81
N LYS A 53 7.08 -2.64 -15.58
CA LYS A 53 6.16 -3.57 -14.92
C LYS A 53 5.07 -2.80 -14.20
N THR A 54 3.84 -3.23 -14.39
CA THR A 54 2.65 -2.59 -13.83
C THR A 54 2.15 -3.38 -12.64
N TYR A 55 1.98 -2.71 -11.51
CA TYR A 55 1.32 -3.26 -10.34
C TYR A 55 -0.04 -2.59 -10.14
N LYS A 56 -1.02 -3.38 -9.74
CA LYS A 56 -2.33 -2.84 -9.36
C LYS A 56 -2.26 -2.29 -7.95
N VAL A 57 -2.98 -1.20 -7.69
CA VAL A 57 -3.13 -0.59 -6.37
C VAL A 57 -4.57 -0.74 -5.91
N GLY A 58 -4.79 -1.21 -4.70
CA GLY A 58 -6.15 -1.38 -4.18
C GLY A 58 -6.18 -2.08 -2.82
N CYS A 59 -7.37 -2.24 -2.27
CA CYS A 59 -7.57 -2.95 -1.00
C CYS A 59 -7.40 -4.47 -1.19
N ILE A 60 -6.89 -5.14 -0.15
CA ILE A 60 -6.59 -6.59 -0.18
C ILE A 60 -7.84 -7.40 -0.55
N PRO A 61 -8.98 -7.29 0.15
CA PRO A 61 -10.15 -8.08 -0.18
C PRO A 61 -10.78 -7.74 -1.53
N CYS A 62 -10.53 -6.52 -2.05
CA CYS A 62 -11.02 -6.12 -3.36
C CYS A 62 -10.21 -6.73 -4.51
N MET A 63 -8.95 -7.08 -4.28
CA MET A 63 -8.02 -7.51 -5.32
C MET A 63 -7.61 -8.96 -5.21
N LEU A 64 -7.62 -9.52 -4.02
CA LEU A 64 -7.24 -10.90 -3.74
C LEU A 64 -8.39 -11.65 -3.07
N TYR A 65 -8.41 -11.70 -1.76
CA TYR A 65 -9.40 -12.41 -0.95
C TYR A 65 -9.40 -11.85 0.47
N VAL A 66 -10.45 -12.13 1.21
CA VAL A 66 -10.53 -11.80 2.64
C VAL A 66 -9.55 -12.69 3.41
N ALA A 67 -8.68 -12.07 4.18
CA ALA A 67 -7.68 -12.76 5.01
C ALA A 67 -7.61 -12.12 6.39
N SER A 68 -7.28 -12.90 7.40
CA SER A 68 -7.06 -12.42 8.77
C SER A 68 -5.60 -12.61 9.19
N GLY A 69 -5.15 -11.84 10.19
CA GLY A 69 -3.79 -11.91 10.72
C GLY A 69 -2.74 -11.20 9.88
N GLY A 70 -3.16 -10.30 9.00
CA GLY A 70 -2.26 -9.48 8.20
C GLY A 70 -1.53 -8.42 9.04
N SER A 71 -0.20 -8.35 8.92
CA SER A 71 0.61 -7.34 9.61
C SER A 71 0.23 -5.92 9.26
N LEU A 72 -0.29 -5.68 8.06
CA LEU A 72 -0.74 -4.37 7.60
C LEU A 72 -1.95 -3.87 8.40
N ASP A 73 -2.89 -4.77 8.69
CA ASP A 73 -4.09 -4.45 9.46
C ASP A 73 -3.73 -4.08 10.90
N TRP A 74 -2.81 -4.84 11.50
CA TRP A 74 -2.28 -4.55 12.83
C TRP A 74 -1.49 -3.23 12.86
N THR A 75 -0.64 -2.99 11.87
CA THR A 75 0.16 -1.76 11.78
C THR A 75 -0.72 -0.52 11.68
N LEU A 76 -1.80 -0.59 10.91
CA LEU A 76 -2.74 0.52 10.80
C LEU A 76 -3.72 0.57 11.98
N GLY A 77 -4.31 -0.57 12.35
CA GLY A 77 -5.37 -0.64 13.35
C GLY A 77 -4.88 -0.42 14.78
N ASP A 78 -3.83 -1.13 15.19
CA ASP A 78 -3.33 -1.07 16.56
C ASP A 78 -2.24 -0.01 16.77
N LEU A 79 -1.33 0.13 15.81
CA LEU A 79 -0.22 1.08 15.93
C LEU A 79 -0.55 2.47 15.38
N GLY A 80 -1.64 2.63 14.64
CA GLY A 80 -2.03 3.90 14.03
C GLY A 80 -1.03 4.41 12.98
N ILE A 81 -0.21 3.54 12.39
CA ILE A 81 0.75 3.91 11.37
C ILE A 81 0.02 3.97 10.02
N PRO A 82 -0.16 5.18 9.47
CA PRO A 82 -1.01 5.35 8.31
C PRO A 82 -0.42 4.79 7.02
N TYR A 83 0.88 4.78 6.82
CA TYR A 83 1.51 4.32 5.57
C TYR A 83 1.94 2.86 5.66
N SER A 84 0.95 1.95 5.71
CA SER A 84 1.16 0.51 5.75
C SER A 84 0.74 -0.10 4.41
N TYR A 85 1.70 -0.66 3.68
CA TYR A 85 1.48 -1.21 2.34
C TYR A 85 2.05 -2.62 2.24
N GLY A 86 1.29 -3.52 1.58
CA GLY A 86 1.78 -4.81 1.14
C GLY A 86 2.11 -4.80 -0.36
N MET A 87 3.06 -5.60 -0.76
CA MET A 87 3.40 -5.77 -2.17
C MET A 87 3.46 -7.25 -2.52
N GLU A 88 2.65 -7.63 -3.50
CA GLU A 88 2.81 -8.91 -4.18
C GLU A 88 3.76 -8.68 -5.37
N LEU A 89 4.96 -9.24 -5.27
CA LEU A 89 6.02 -9.03 -6.26
C LEU A 89 5.80 -9.90 -7.50
N ARG A 90 6.69 -9.74 -8.51
CA ARG A 90 6.68 -10.60 -9.71
C ARG A 90 6.61 -12.09 -9.33
N ASP A 91 5.95 -12.92 -10.19
CA ASP A 91 5.37 -12.54 -11.45
C ASP A 91 3.82 -12.50 -11.35
N THR A 92 3.15 -12.66 -12.46
CA THR A 92 1.68 -12.79 -12.51
C THR A 92 1.19 -14.25 -12.39
N GLY A 93 2.02 -15.14 -11.87
CA GLY A 93 1.68 -16.54 -11.61
C GLY A 93 2.25 -17.55 -12.62
N ALA A 94 3.00 -17.13 -13.63
CA ALA A 94 3.57 -18.04 -14.64
C ALA A 94 4.53 -19.08 -14.03
N TYR A 95 5.23 -18.69 -12.96
CA TYR A 95 6.15 -19.56 -12.22
C TYR A 95 5.63 -19.94 -10.81
N GLY A 96 4.38 -19.61 -10.50
CA GLY A 96 3.84 -19.78 -9.14
C GLY A 96 4.69 -19.04 -8.10
N PHE A 97 5.24 -19.77 -7.12
CA PHE A 97 6.16 -19.22 -6.10
C PHE A 97 7.64 -19.49 -6.38
N LEU A 98 7.97 -19.94 -7.58
CA LEU A 98 9.33 -20.30 -7.98
C LEU A 98 9.87 -19.33 -9.05
N LEU A 99 9.95 -18.05 -8.68
CA LEU A 99 10.45 -17.02 -9.58
C LEU A 99 11.87 -17.33 -10.05
N PRO A 100 12.17 -17.28 -11.36
CA PRO A 100 13.51 -17.52 -11.88
C PRO A 100 14.55 -16.53 -11.33
N PRO A 101 15.80 -16.98 -11.05
CA PRO A 101 16.85 -16.14 -10.49
C PRO A 101 17.14 -14.86 -11.28
N GLU A 102 16.96 -14.89 -12.59
CA GLU A 102 17.16 -13.76 -13.50
C GLU A 102 16.23 -12.58 -13.20
N GLN A 103 15.12 -12.84 -12.51
CA GLN A 103 14.15 -11.81 -12.13
C GLN A 103 14.41 -11.20 -10.75
N ILE A 104 15.34 -11.74 -9.96
CA ILE A 104 15.63 -11.23 -8.61
C ILE A 104 16.13 -9.79 -8.67
N ILE A 105 17.18 -9.53 -9.46
CA ILE A 105 17.78 -8.20 -9.57
C ILE A 105 16.78 -7.18 -10.14
N PRO A 106 16.13 -7.44 -11.30
CA PRO A 106 15.14 -6.48 -11.82
C PRO A 106 13.99 -6.19 -10.84
N THR A 107 13.53 -7.19 -10.09
CA THR A 107 12.50 -7.00 -9.07
C THR A 107 13.00 -6.10 -7.93
N GLY A 108 14.25 -6.32 -7.50
CA GLY A 108 14.89 -5.50 -6.47
C GLY A 108 15.08 -4.04 -6.89
N GLU A 109 15.44 -3.78 -8.14
CA GLU A 109 15.57 -2.41 -8.69
C GLU A 109 14.22 -1.69 -8.73
N GLU A 110 13.16 -2.38 -9.15
CA GLU A 110 11.79 -1.85 -9.13
C GLU A 110 11.35 -1.51 -7.70
N LEU A 111 11.58 -2.45 -6.78
CA LEU A 111 11.22 -2.30 -5.38
C LEU A 111 11.98 -1.15 -4.70
N TRP A 112 13.26 -0.97 -5.03
CA TRP A 112 14.06 0.15 -4.55
C TRP A 112 13.50 1.50 -5.02
N ALA A 113 13.18 1.63 -6.31
CA ALA A 113 12.58 2.85 -6.87
C ALA A 113 11.24 3.18 -6.20
N PHE A 114 10.41 2.15 -5.96
CA PHE A 114 9.15 2.27 -5.24
C PHE A 114 9.36 2.83 -3.83
N HIS A 115 10.17 2.16 -3.00
CA HIS A 115 10.36 2.54 -1.59
C HIS A 115 10.98 3.92 -1.44
N LEU A 116 11.96 4.25 -2.28
CA LEU A 116 12.58 5.57 -2.26
C LEU A 116 11.56 6.68 -2.57
N THR A 117 10.67 6.44 -3.53
CA THR A 117 9.63 7.41 -3.89
C THR A 117 8.57 7.53 -2.81
N VAL A 118 8.08 6.40 -2.27
CA VAL A 118 7.14 6.40 -1.15
C VAL A 118 7.71 7.16 0.06
N ALA A 119 8.96 6.88 0.44
CA ALA A 119 9.61 7.60 1.53
C ALA A 119 9.67 9.12 1.29
N ARG A 120 10.01 9.53 0.07
CA ARG A 120 10.04 10.95 -0.30
C ARG A 120 8.66 11.60 -0.26
N GLU A 121 7.63 10.92 -0.73
CA GLU A 121 6.26 11.43 -0.68
C GLU A 121 5.76 11.56 0.76
N ILE A 122 6.07 10.59 1.62
CA ILE A 122 5.73 10.64 3.05
C ILE A 122 6.45 11.82 3.74
N ILE A 123 7.74 12.00 3.47
CA ILE A 123 8.51 13.11 4.08
C ILE A 123 7.88 14.47 3.76
N LYS A 124 7.36 14.67 2.56
CA LYS A 124 6.68 15.93 2.17
C LYS A 124 5.45 16.27 3.04
N GLU A 125 4.83 15.27 3.65
CA GLU A 125 3.69 15.50 4.54
C GLU A 125 4.12 16.04 5.93
N PHE A 126 5.37 15.79 6.34
CA PHE A 126 5.88 16.12 7.66
C PHE A 126 6.92 17.25 7.67
N VAL A 127 7.45 17.60 6.52
CA VAL A 127 8.47 18.67 6.38
C VAL A 127 7.92 19.72 5.44
N PRO A 128 7.44 20.86 5.99
CA PRO A 128 6.90 21.96 5.21
C PRO A 128 7.97 22.69 4.36
#